data_f4b8eb57c8d6c62e1bd05ecdd1956b15
#
_entry.id   f4b8eb57c8d6c62e1bd05ecdd1956b15
#
_cell.length_a   1.000
_cell.length_b   1.000
_cell.length_c   1.000
_cell.angle_alpha   90.00
_cell.angle_beta   90.00
_cell.angle_gamma   90.00
#
_symmetry.space_group_name_H-M   'P 1'
#
loop_
_entity.id
_entity.type
_entity.pdbx_description
1 polymer ?
#
loop_
_entity_poly.entity_id
_entity_poly.type
_entity_poly.pdbx_seq_one_letter_code
_entity_poly.pdbx_strand_id
1 'polypeptide(L)'
;MPIRRYKPTSAGRRFMSVSTFEEVTKSEPEKSLLAPLSKKGGRNTNGRITTRHQGGGHKRRYRIIDFKRRKDGVPATVAAIEYDPNRSARIALLHYADGAKSYILAPAQLRVGATVESGSAADIRVGNALPLENIPTGTLVHAVELKPGQGAKMARSAGSGIQLVAKDGAFAVLRLPSGEMRRVPLTCRATIGQVGNVDHQNITGGKAGRSRWRGKRPSVRGSAMNPVDHPHGGGEGKSKGGRHPVTPWGVPTLGKRTRRKHKESNKLIVRSRRRGKEKR
;
A
#
# COMPACT_ATOMS: atom_id res chain seq x y z
N MET A 1 7.53 -3.66 16.20
CA MET A 1 7.77 -2.20 16.33
C MET A 1 7.13 -1.71 17.60
N PRO A 2 7.83 -1.02 18.45
CA PRO A 2 7.21 -0.43 19.61
C PRO A 2 6.33 0.76 19.18
N ILE A 3 5.10 0.74 19.67
CA ILE A 3 4.12 1.81 19.54
C ILE A 3 4.07 2.55 20.88
N ARG A 4 4.40 3.83 20.86
CA ARG A 4 4.25 4.70 22.02
C ARG A 4 2.79 5.13 22.14
N ARG A 5 2.15 4.83 23.26
CA ARG A 5 0.85 5.35 23.66
C ARG A 5 1.03 6.60 24.52
N TYR A 6 0.15 7.57 24.37
CA TYR A 6 0.16 8.78 25.20
C TYR A 6 -0.75 8.62 26.42
N LYS A 7 -0.41 9.30 27.51
CA LYS A 7 -1.30 9.43 28.68
C LYS A 7 -2.56 10.21 28.29
N PRO A 8 -3.73 9.92 28.87
CA PRO A 8 -5.02 10.54 28.52
C PRO A 8 -5.17 11.95 29.14
N THR A 9 -4.22 12.84 28.87
CA THR A 9 -4.19 14.21 29.42
C THR A 9 -5.14 15.18 28.72
N SER A 10 -5.60 14.84 27.52
CA SER A 10 -6.56 15.64 26.74
C SER A 10 -7.38 14.74 25.83
N ALA A 11 -8.51 15.24 25.31
CA ALA A 11 -9.35 14.48 24.39
C ALA A 11 -8.59 13.95 23.16
N GLY A 12 -7.69 14.76 22.60
CA GLY A 12 -6.88 14.36 21.46
C GLY A 12 -5.77 13.35 21.79
N ARG A 13 -5.30 13.30 23.03
CA ARG A 13 -4.25 12.37 23.47
C ARG A 13 -4.78 11.05 24.02
N ARG A 14 -6.02 11.01 24.49
CA ARG A 14 -6.63 9.84 25.15
C ARG A 14 -6.39 8.52 24.42
N PHE A 15 -6.57 8.51 23.11
CA PHE A 15 -6.42 7.31 22.27
C PHE A 15 -5.25 7.41 21.29
N MET A 16 -4.40 8.44 21.44
CA MET A 16 -3.33 8.69 20.49
C MET A 16 -2.18 7.72 20.66
N SER A 17 -1.71 7.16 19.56
CA SER A 17 -0.47 6.41 19.50
C SER A 17 0.39 6.85 18.32
N VAL A 18 1.69 6.60 18.42
CA VAL A 18 2.69 6.92 17.38
C VAL A 18 3.72 5.79 17.30
N SER A 19 4.32 5.63 16.12
CA SER A 19 5.51 4.80 15.97
C SER A 19 6.70 5.46 16.67
N THR A 20 7.56 4.68 17.32
CA THR A 20 8.82 5.15 17.92
C THR A 20 9.93 5.38 16.91
N PHE A 21 9.76 4.89 15.67
CA PHE A 21 10.73 5.00 14.59
C PHE A 21 12.10 4.32 14.84
N GLU A 22 12.20 3.37 15.75
CA GLU A 22 13.45 2.67 16.10
C GLU A 22 14.13 1.98 14.92
N GLU A 23 13.36 1.58 13.89
CA GLU A 23 13.90 0.99 12.66
C GLU A 23 14.58 2.02 11.73
N VAL A 24 14.33 3.31 11.95
CA VAL A 24 14.82 4.37 11.07
C VAL A 24 16.23 4.76 11.51
N THR A 25 17.21 4.54 10.65
CA THR A 25 18.63 4.81 10.93
C THR A 25 19.10 6.14 10.40
N LYS A 26 18.38 6.73 9.41
CA LYS A 26 18.73 8.01 8.80
C LYS A 26 17.47 8.87 8.68
N SER A 27 17.53 10.12 9.15
CA SER A 27 16.41 11.07 9.11
C SER A 27 16.33 11.86 7.80
N GLU A 28 17.48 12.17 7.20
CA GLU A 28 17.55 12.93 5.97
C GLU A 28 17.55 12.03 4.74
N PRO A 29 16.69 12.33 3.74
CA PRO A 29 16.63 11.56 2.52
C PRO A 29 17.80 11.88 1.58
N GLU A 30 18.18 10.93 0.73
CA GLU A 30 19.16 11.12 -0.33
C GLU A 30 18.63 12.13 -1.37
N LYS A 31 19.35 13.26 -1.55
CA LYS A 31 18.90 14.39 -2.36
C LYS A 31 18.72 14.03 -3.84
N SER A 32 19.60 13.20 -4.40
CA SER A 32 19.55 12.74 -5.80
C SER A 32 18.31 11.91 -6.13
N LEU A 33 17.72 11.26 -5.12
CA LEU A 33 16.53 10.40 -5.26
C LEU A 33 15.21 11.09 -4.87
N LEU A 34 15.21 12.43 -4.82
CA LEU A 34 14.02 13.22 -4.53
C LEU A 34 13.47 13.89 -5.77
N ALA A 35 12.15 13.85 -5.91
CA ALA A 35 11.42 14.59 -6.93
C ALA A 35 10.37 15.51 -6.29
N PRO A 36 10.00 16.62 -6.95
CA PRO A 36 8.90 17.45 -6.50
C PRO A 36 7.59 16.68 -6.53
N LEU A 37 6.71 16.95 -5.57
CA LEU A 37 5.38 16.35 -5.48
C LEU A 37 4.32 17.44 -5.45
N SER A 38 3.69 17.72 -6.59
CA SER A 38 2.57 18.64 -6.69
C SER A 38 1.28 18.03 -6.11
N LYS A 39 0.51 18.84 -5.39
CA LYS A 39 -0.76 18.41 -4.80
C LYS A 39 -1.90 18.70 -5.78
N LYS A 40 -2.59 17.66 -6.23
CA LYS A 40 -3.72 17.78 -7.17
C LYS A 40 -5.07 18.08 -6.48
N GLY A 41 -5.16 17.93 -5.16
CA GLY A 41 -6.40 18.17 -4.40
C GLY A 41 -7.61 17.35 -4.87
N GLY A 42 -7.40 16.13 -5.37
CA GLY A 42 -8.46 15.26 -5.88
C GLY A 42 -8.96 15.60 -7.29
N ARG A 43 -8.25 16.48 -8.04
CA ARG A 43 -8.58 16.84 -9.42
C ARG A 43 -7.95 15.87 -10.42
N ASN A 44 -8.65 15.64 -11.51
CA ASN A 44 -8.14 14.91 -12.67
C ASN A 44 -7.33 15.86 -13.61
N THR A 45 -6.94 15.36 -14.79
CA THR A 45 -6.23 16.16 -15.81
C THR A 45 -7.03 17.36 -16.30
N ASN A 46 -8.35 17.26 -16.33
CA ASN A 46 -9.27 18.34 -16.75
C ASN A 46 -9.61 19.30 -15.61
N GLY A 47 -8.94 19.24 -14.47
CA GLY A 47 -9.17 20.11 -13.31
C GLY A 47 -10.46 19.81 -12.51
N ARG A 48 -11.27 18.84 -12.91
CA ARG A 48 -12.49 18.44 -12.22
C ARG A 48 -12.21 17.58 -11.00
N ILE A 49 -12.95 17.79 -9.91
CA ILE A 49 -12.85 16.97 -8.69
C ILE A 49 -13.45 15.60 -8.97
N THR A 50 -12.59 14.58 -9.05
CA THR A 50 -12.99 13.16 -9.17
C THR A 50 -12.93 12.41 -7.86
N THR A 51 -12.14 12.89 -6.90
CA THR A 51 -12.05 12.34 -5.56
C THR A 51 -12.25 13.45 -4.55
N ARG A 52 -13.41 13.47 -3.90
CA ARG A 52 -13.78 14.49 -2.90
C ARG A 52 -12.94 14.36 -1.63
N HIS A 53 -12.94 15.41 -0.80
CA HIS A 53 -12.31 15.45 0.52
C HIS A 53 -10.81 15.23 0.53
N GLN A 54 -10.11 15.69 -0.51
CA GLN A 54 -8.66 15.70 -0.59
C GLN A 54 -8.14 17.14 -0.75
N GLY A 55 -6.95 17.39 -0.17
CA GLY A 55 -6.25 18.66 -0.30
C GLY A 55 -5.60 19.13 1.00
N GLY A 56 -4.78 20.16 0.89
CA GLY A 56 -3.95 20.63 2.00
C GLY A 56 -2.89 19.60 2.42
N GLY A 57 -2.66 19.48 3.72
CA GLY A 57 -1.67 18.59 4.30
C GLY A 57 -0.24 19.13 4.25
N HIS A 58 0.67 18.48 4.96
CA HIS A 58 2.07 18.86 5.05
C HIS A 58 2.75 18.81 3.66
N LYS A 59 3.71 19.74 3.39
CA LYS A 59 4.57 19.72 2.19
C LYS A 59 5.39 18.43 2.17
N ARG A 60 5.48 17.77 1.01
CA ARG A 60 6.22 16.50 0.85
C ARG A 60 7.04 16.55 -0.43
N ARG A 61 8.12 15.79 -0.43
CA ARG A 61 8.86 15.42 -1.65
C ARG A 61 8.63 13.93 -1.94
N TYR A 62 8.59 13.57 -3.20
CA TYR A 62 8.50 12.19 -3.62
C TYR A 62 9.89 11.53 -3.53
N ARG A 63 9.96 10.30 -3.01
CA ARG A 63 11.14 9.43 -3.06
C ARG A 63 11.01 8.53 -4.27
N ILE A 64 12.01 8.55 -5.14
CA ILE A 64 12.05 7.70 -6.33
C ILE A 64 12.40 6.29 -5.88
N ILE A 65 11.42 5.40 -5.91
CA ILE A 65 11.59 4.01 -5.50
C ILE A 65 11.80 3.15 -6.73
N ASP A 66 12.79 2.29 -6.69
CA ASP A 66 13.01 1.29 -7.74
C ASP A 66 12.03 0.12 -7.57
N PHE A 67 10.91 0.20 -8.27
CA PHE A 67 9.92 -0.87 -8.33
C PHE A 67 10.23 -1.91 -9.43
N LYS A 68 11.23 -1.68 -10.27
CA LYS A 68 11.55 -2.57 -11.39
C LYS A 68 12.68 -3.52 -11.08
N ARG A 69 13.63 -3.10 -10.23
CA ARG A 69 14.77 -3.90 -9.82
C ARG A 69 15.52 -4.52 -11.00
N ARG A 70 15.88 -3.68 -11.99
CA ARG A 70 16.47 -4.15 -13.27
C ARG A 70 17.99 -4.38 -13.24
N LYS A 71 18.67 -4.00 -12.16
CA LYS A 71 20.11 -4.24 -12.02
C LYS A 71 20.36 -5.68 -11.59
N ASP A 72 20.35 -6.59 -12.57
CA ASP A 72 20.58 -8.01 -12.32
C ASP A 72 22.05 -8.30 -12.09
N GLY A 73 22.38 -9.19 -11.13
CA GLY A 73 23.73 -9.64 -10.82
C GLY A 73 24.63 -8.56 -10.16
N VAL A 74 24.11 -7.36 -9.89
CA VAL A 74 24.90 -6.32 -9.21
C VAL A 74 24.49 -6.27 -7.74
N PRO A 75 25.37 -6.66 -6.80
CA PRO A 75 25.08 -6.60 -5.38
C PRO A 75 24.97 -5.15 -4.89
N ALA A 76 24.07 -4.92 -3.97
CA ALA A 76 23.88 -3.64 -3.31
C ALA A 76 23.85 -3.81 -1.79
N THR A 77 24.53 -2.92 -1.08
CA THR A 77 24.52 -2.90 0.38
C THR A 77 23.43 -1.96 0.89
N VAL A 78 22.69 -2.37 1.91
CA VAL A 78 21.70 -1.53 2.60
C VAL A 78 22.46 -0.51 3.45
N ALA A 79 22.48 0.74 3.00
CA ALA A 79 23.19 1.83 3.68
C ALA A 79 22.36 2.41 4.84
N ALA A 80 21.03 2.53 4.67
CA ALA A 80 20.13 3.08 5.69
C ALA A 80 18.70 2.63 5.50
N ILE A 81 17.92 2.67 6.60
CA ILE A 81 16.45 2.55 6.58
C ILE A 81 15.88 3.93 6.89
N GLU A 82 14.96 4.40 6.04
CA GLU A 82 14.44 5.78 6.09
C GLU A 82 12.91 5.81 6.18
N TYR A 83 12.41 6.93 6.68
CA TYR A 83 10.98 7.24 6.69
C TYR A 83 10.55 7.89 5.37
N ASP A 84 9.47 7.40 4.76
CA ASP A 84 8.83 8.06 3.61
C ASP A 84 7.42 8.56 4.00
N PRO A 85 7.14 9.88 3.94
CA PRO A 85 5.82 10.44 4.26
C PRO A 85 4.74 10.09 3.21
N ASN A 86 5.12 9.51 2.07
CA ASN A 86 4.20 9.21 0.97
C ASN A 86 3.63 7.79 1.04
N ARG A 87 4.17 6.94 1.91
CA ARG A 87 3.74 5.56 2.07
C ARG A 87 3.77 5.10 3.52
N SER A 88 3.08 4.02 3.81
CA SER A 88 3.09 3.40 5.14
C SER A 88 4.35 2.57 5.40
N ALA A 89 4.95 2.00 4.35
CA ALA A 89 6.18 1.21 4.43
C ALA A 89 7.41 2.09 4.68
N ARG A 90 8.43 1.56 5.36
CA ARG A 90 9.78 2.13 5.38
C ARG A 90 10.45 1.87 4.03
N ILE A 91 11.47 2.65 3.73
CA ILE A 91 12.31 2.50 2.54
C ILE A 91 13.75 2.22 2.96
N ALA A 92 14.47 1.43 2.19
CA ALA A 92 15.87 1.16 2.37
C ALA A 92 16.66 1.84 1.26
N LEU A 93 17.70 2.59 1.65
CA LEU A 93 18.68 3.16 0.73
C LEU A 93 19.72 2.08 0.39
N LEU A 94 19.88 1.79 -0.87
CA LEU A 94 20.86 0.86 -1.41
C LEU A 94 22.02 1.61 -2.05
N HIS A 95 23.24 1.16 -1.75
CA HIS A 95 24.45 1.50 -2.47
C HIS A 95 24.91 0.28 -3.27
N TYR A 96 24.87 0.39 -4.58
CA TYR A 96 25.33 -0.66 -5.49
C TYR A 96 26.85 -0.66 -5.62
N ALA A 97 27.44 -1.80 -5.97
CA ALA A 97 28.88 -1.95 -6.20
C ALA A 97 29.41 -1.03 -7.32
N ASP A 98 28.54 -0.65 -8.27
CA ASP A 98 28.82 0.29 -9.35
C ASP A 98 28.69 1.78 -8.94
N GLY A 99 28.53 2.08 -7.65
CA GLY A 99 28.36 3.43 -7.12
C GLY A 99 26.96 4.02 -7.24
N ALA A 100 26.02 3.37 -7.94
CA ALA A 100 24.66 3.88 -8.04
C ALA A 100 23.90 3.72 -6.71
N LYS A 101 22.99 4.66 -6.48
CA LYS A 101 22.11 4.64 -5.30
C LYS A 101 20.66 4.42 -5.74
N SER A 102 19.88 3.68 -4.97
CA SER A 102 18.45 3.57 -5.18
C SER A 102 17.69 3.35 -3.87
N TYR A 103 16.38 3.62 -3.89
CA TYR A 103 15.47 3.24 -2.81
C TYR A 103 14.68 2.00 -3.18
N ILE A 104 14.52 1.10 -2.23
CA ILE A 104 13.55 0.00 -2.28
C ILE A 104 12.59 0.06 -1.10
N LEU A 105 11.49 -0.70 -1.14
CA LEU A 105 10.68 -0.92 0.06
C LEU A 105 11.50 -1.76 1.04
N ALA A 106 11.55 -1.35 2.30
CA ALA A 106 12.26 -2.10 3.33
C ALA A 106 11.40 -3.31 3.77
N PRO A 107 11.82 -4.55 3.52
CA PRO A 107 11.14 -5.72 4.07
C PRO A 107 11.38 -5.81 5.59
N ALA A 108 10.48 -6.54 6.26
CA ALA A 108 10.69 -6.92 7.64
C ALA A 108 12.00 -7.74 7.75
N GLN A 109 12.73 -7.54 8.86
CA GLN A 109 14.02 -8.21 9.14
C GLN A 109 15.22 -7.72 8.30
N LEU A 110 15.06 -6.85 7.32
CA LEU A 110 16.18 -6.25 6.62
C LEU A 110 16.95 -5.31 7.55
N ARG A 111 18.26 -5.47 7.62
CA ARG A 111 19.15 -4.66 8.46
C ARG A 111 20.12 -3.83 7.62
N VAL A 112 20.63 -2.76 8.18
CA VAL A 112 21.72 -1.99 7.60
C VAL A 112 22.97 -2.89 7.52
N GLY A 113 23.73 -2.77 6.43
CA GLY A 113 24.87 -3.64 6.10
C GLY A 113 24.51 -4.94 5.38
N ALA A 114 23.22 -5.32 5.30
CA ALA A 114 22.81 -6.50 4.54
C ALA A 114 23.04 -6.29 3.05
N THR A 115 23.44 -7.35 2.34
CA THR A 115 23.56 -7.34 0.88
C THR A 115 22.25 -7.78 0.24
N VAL A 116 21.85 -7.08 -0.81
CA VAL A 116 20.62 -7.33 -1.57
C VAL A 116 20.94 -7.38 -3.04
N GLU A 117 20.39 -8.36 -3.73
CA GLU A 117 20.63 -8.60 -5.15
C GLU A 117 19.33 -8.77 -5.92
N SER A 118 19.40 -8.63 -7.24
CA SER A 118 18.28 -8.86 -8.17
C SER A 118 18.72 -9.76 -9.30
N GLY A 119 17.83 -10.58 -9.81
CA GLY A 119 18.12 -11.45 -10.96
C GLY A 119 17.64 -12.87 -10.75
N SER A 120 17.75 -13.67 -11.81
CA SER A 120 17.34 -15.09 -11.78
C SER A 120 18.28 -15.96 -10.94
N ALA A 121 19.54 -15.58 -10.82
CA ALA A 121 20.56 -16.30 -10.05
C ALA A 121 20.70 -15.83 -8.59
N ALA A 122 19.93 -14.80 -8.19
CA ALA A 122 20.02 -14.28 -6.83
C ALA A 122 19.52 -15.30 -5.80
N ASP A 123 20.17 -15.36 -4.64
CA ASP A 123 19.78 -16.22 -3.52
C ASP A 123 18.38 -15.89 -2.99
N ILE A 124 17.72 -16.90 -2.38
CA ILE A 124 16.41 -16.73 -1.74
C ILE A 124 16.59 -16.10 -0.35
N ARG A 125 17.03 -14.84 -0.32
CA ARG A 125 17.22 -14.04 0.90
C ARG A 125 16.24 -12.87 0.95
N VAL A 126 15.87 -12.44 2.16
CA VAL A 126 14.96 -11.30 2.36
C VAL A 126 15.52 -10.04 1.72
N GLY A 127 14.74 -9.41 0.85
CA GLY A 127 15.13 -8.22 0.09
C GLY A 127 15.60 -8.49 -1.34
N ASN A 128 15.97 -9.71 -1.68
CA ASN A 128 16.33 -10.08 -3.04
C ASN A 128 15.11 -10.13 -3.95
N ALA A 129 15.29 -9.72 -5.21
CA ALA A 129 14.21 -9.68 -6.19
C ALA A 129 14.48 -10.69 -7.32
N LEU A 130 13.58 -11.66 -7.46
CA LEU A 130 13.68 -12.74 -8.43
C LEU A 130 12.41 -12.86 -9.28
N PRO A 131 12.50 -13.48 -10.48
CA PRO A 131 11.32 -13.97 -11.18
C PRO A 131 10.60 -15.04 -10.33
N LEU A 132 9.27 -15.08 -10.42
CA LEU A 132 8.46 -16.04 -9.64
C LEU A 132 8.79 -17.49 -9.95
N GLU A 133 9.32 -17.79 -11.14
CA GLU A 133 9.80 -19.11 -11.54
C GLU A 133 10.93 -19.65 -10.65
N ASN A 134 11.80 -18.76 -10.16
CA ASN A 134 12.97 -19.12 -9.35
C ASN A 134 12.66 -19.11 -7.84
N ILE A 135 11.46 -18.69 -7.44
CA ILE A 135 11.06 -18.63 -6.02
C ILE A 135 10.35 -19.94 -5.64
N PRO A 136 10.71 -20.63 -4.55
CA PRO A 136 10.02 -21.83 -4.09
C PRO A 136 8.56 -21.55 -3.72
N THR A 137 7.70 -22.55 -3.88
CA THR A 137 6.33 -22.51 -3.38
C THR A 137 6.31 -22.42 -1.85
N GLY A 138 5.29 -21.77 -1.30
CA GLY A 138 5.19 -21.50 0.14
C GLY A 138 5.87 -20.20 0.57
N THR A 139 6.81 -19.66 -0.22
CA THR A 139 7.56 -18.45 0.11
C THR A 139 6.65 -17.22 0.20
N LEU A 140 6.92 -16.38 1.21
CA LEU A 140 6.28 -15.09 1.35
C LEU A 140 7.05 -14.03 0.56
N VAL A 141 6.35 -13.31 -0.31
CA VAL A 141 6.90 -12.29 -1.20
C VAL A 141 6.14 -10.97 -1.12
N HIS A 142 6.77 -9.89 -1.51
CA HIS A 142 6.14 -8.58 -1.63
C HIS A 142 6.59 -7.88 -2.92
N ALA A 143 6.10 -6.66 -3.15
CA ALA A 143 6.45 -5.86 -4.33
C ALA A 143 6.36 -6.65 -5.64
N VAL A 144 5.22 -7.36 -5.84
CA VAL A 144 5.02 -8.28 -6.97
C VAL A 144 4.54 -7.53 -8.20
N GLU A 145 5.07 -7.86 -9.36
CA GLU A 145 4.61 -7.40 -10.66
C GLU A 145 3.30 -8.08 -11.08
N LEU A 146 2.52 -7.40 -11.92
CA LEU A 146 1.33 -7.97 -12.58
C LEU A 146 1.59 -8.39 -14.03
N LYS A 147 2.54 -7.70 -14.67
CA LYS A 147 3.03 -7.99 -16.01
C LYS A 147 4.54 -7.84 -15.99
N PRO A 148 5.29 -8.66 -16.70
CA PRO A 148 6.74 -8.61 -16.69
C PRO A 148 7.28 -7.21 -17.06
N GLY A 149 8.26 -6.73 -16.31
CA GLY A 149 8.97 -5.48 -16.54
C GLY A 149 8.19 -4.19 -16.27
N GLN A 150 6.91 -4.26 -15.85
CA GLN A 150 6.13 -3.07 -15.50
C GLN A 150 6.46 -2.50 -14.11
N GLY A 151 7.20 -3.24 -13.31
CA GLY A 151 7.50 -2.91 -11.93
C GLY A 151 6.41 -3.33 -10.95
N ALA A 152 6.77 -3.38 -9.69
CA ALA A 152 5.92 -3.86 -8.61
C ALA A 152 4.60 -3.09 -8.49
N LYS A 153 3.49 -3.80 -8.36
CA LYS A 153 2.13 -3.27 -8.21
C LYS A 153 1.42 -3.79 -6.97
N MET A 154 1.66 -5.03 -6.57
CA MET A 154 1.00 -5.69 -5.44
C MET A 154 1.90 -5.73 -4.20
N ALA A 155 1.29 -5.82 -3.01
CA ALA A 155 1.96 -5.90 -1.71
C ALA A 155 3.06 -4.87 -1.51
N ARG A 156 2.69 -3.58 -1.50
CA ARG A 156 3.61 -2.46 -1.31
C ARG A 156 3.37 -1.67 -0.02
N SER A 157 2.26 -1.93 0.65
CA SER A 157 1.92 -1.27 1.92
C SER A 157 2.61 -1.95 3.09
N ALA A 158 2.77 -1.21 4.20
CA ALA A 158 3.32 -1.76 5.44
C ALA A 158 2.63 -3.06 5.86
N GLY A 159 3.40 -4.05 6.27
CA GLY A 159 2.91 -5.35 6.73
C GLY A 159 2.28 -6.22 5.65
N SER A 160 2.27 -5.81 4.37
CA SER A 160 1.69 -6.65 3.33
C SER A 160 2.70 -7.70 2.82
N GLY A 161 2.19 -8.91 2.61
CA GLY A 161 2.90 -10.03 2.00
C GLY A 161 1.95 -10.87 1.17
N ILE A 162 2.46 -11.56 0.19
CA ILE A 162 1.75 -12.45 -0.73
C ILE A 162 2.44 -13.80 -0.63
N GLN A 163 1.67 -14.87 -0.50
CA GLN A 163 2.22 -16.22 -0.51
C GLN A 163 2.18 -16.79 -1.93
N LEU A 164 3.30 -17.32 -2.41
CA LEU A 164 3.38 -18.13 -3.61
C LEU A 164 2.86 -19.52 -3.28
N VAL A 165 1.67 -19.86 -3.74
CA VAL A 165 1.00 -21.14 -3.36
C VAL A 165 1.42 -22.27 -4.28
N ALA A 166 1.39 -22.04 -5.58
CA ALA A 166 1.69 -23.03 -6.60
C ALA A 166 2.23 -22.39 -7.88
N LYS A 167 2.84 -23.21 -8.72
CA LYS A 167 3.20 -22.89 -10.10
C LYS A 167 2.39 -23.81 -11.01
N ASP A 168 1.72 -23.25 -12.02
CA ASP A 168 0.82 -23.96 -12.94
C ASP A 168 1.08 -23.50 -14.37
N GLY A 169 1.75 -24.33 -15.16
CA GLY A 169 2.20 -23.98 -16.51
C GLY A 169 3.04 -22.70 -16.52
N ALA A 170 2.62 -21.70 -17.26
CA ALA A 170 3.29 -20.39 -17.37
C ALA A 170 2.90 -19.40 -16.24
N PHE A 171 2.14 -19.83 -15.24
CA PHE A 171 1.60 -18.95 -14.21
C PHE A 171 1.96 -19.39 -12.79
N ALA A 172 2.22 -18.41 -11.94
CA ALA A 172 2.26 -18.54 -10.50
C ALA A 172 0.89 -18.26 -9.89
N VAL A 173 0.44 -19.08 -8.94
CA VAL A 173 -0.77 -18.88 -8.15
C VAL A 173 -0.40 -18.19 -6.86
N LEU A 174 -0.87 -16.97 -6.69
CA LEU A 174 -0.57 -16.11 -5.56
C LEU A 174 -1.78 -15.96 -4.65
N ARG A 175 -1.59 -16.15 -3.34
CA ARG A 175 -2.58 -15.84 -2.29
C ARG A 175 -2.33 -14.42 -1.78
N LEU A 176 -3.25 -13.51 -2.09
CA LEU A 176 -3.19 -12.11 -1.67
C LEU A 176 -3.59 -11.94 -0.19
N PRO A 177 -3.22 -10.81 0.45
CA PRO A 177 -3.64 -10.50 1.83
C PRO A 177 -5.17 -10.49 2.02
N SER A 178 -5.93 -10.21 0.96
CA SER A 178 -7.39 -10.26 0.98
C SER A 178 -7.99 -11.68 0.98
N GLY A 179 -7.16 -12.72 0.82
CA GLY A 179 -7.57 -14.11 0.64
C GLY A 179 -7.92 -14.48 -0.81
N GLU A 180 -7.91 -13.52 -1.75
CA GLU A 180 -8.07 -13.81 -3.19
C GLU A 180 -6.86 -14.59 -3.70
N MET A 181 -7.11 -15.64 -4.50
CA MET A 181 -6.07 -16.38 -5.22
C MET A 181 -6.07 -15.94 -6.68
N ARG A 182 -4.89 -15.57 -7.17
CA ARG A 182 -4.74 -14.99 -8.50
C ARG A 182 -3.55 -15.58 -9.23
N ARG A 183 -3.70 -15.80 -10.53
CA ARG A 183 -2.62 -16.16 -11.46
C ARG A 183 -1.84 -14.92 -11.88
N VAL A 184 -0.52 -15.06 -11.95
CA VAL A 184 0.42 -14.04 -12.46
C VAL A 184 1.48 -14.78 -13.29
N PRO A 185 1.96 -14.25 -14.44
CA PRO A 185 3.00 -14.89 -15.22
C PRO A 185 4.26 -15.19 -14.38
N LEU A 186 4.88 -16.36 -14.58
CA LEU A 186 6.08 -16.79 -13.84
C LEU A 186 7.29 -15.87 -14.06
N THR A 187 7.36 -15.20 -15.20
CA THR A 187 8.41 -14.21 -15.53
C THR A 187 8.27 -12.88 -14.77
N CYS A 188 7.14 -12.66 -14.07
CA CYS A 188 6.98 -11.49 -13.20
C CYS A 188 7.91 -11.56 -12.01
N ARG A 189 8.50 -10.42 -11.65
CA ARG A 189 9.39 -10.31 -10.48
C ARG A 189 8.63 -10.09 -9.19
N ALA A 190 9.20 -10.60 -8.12
CA ALA A 190 8.77 -10.38 -6.75
C ALA A 190 9.99 -10.24 -5.84
N THR A 191 9.82 -9.57 -4.71
CA THR A 191 10.87 -9.44 -3.69
C THR A 191 10.55 -10.38 -2.53
N ILE A 192 11.56 -11.11 -2.05
CA ILE A 192 11.43 -12.08 -0.96
C ILE A 192 11.13 -11.36 0.36
N GLY A 193 10.24 -11.93 1.15
CA GLY A 193 9.85 -11.45 2.49
C GLY A 193 8.57 -10.62 2.49
N GLN A 194 8.22 -10.10 3.65
CA GLN A 194 7.07 -9.24 3.93
C GLN A 194 7.53 -7.79 4.05
N VAL A 195 6.71 -6.82 3.65
CA VAL A 195 7.00 -5.40 3.86
C VAL A 195 7.07 -5.09 5.36
N GLY A 196 8.08 -4.35 5.78
CA GLY A 196 8.27 -3.91 7.16
C GLY A 196 7.18 -2.97 7.68
N ASN A 197 7.40 -2.44 8.91
CA ASN A 197 6.43 -1.55 9.58
C ASN A 197 5.06 -2.21 9.81
N VAL A 198 5.04 -3.47 10.22
CA VAL A 198 3.82 -4.31 10.33
C VAL A 198 2.76 -3.68 11.24
N ASP A 199 3.17 -3.05 12.35
CA ASP A 199 2.27 -2.42 13.32
C ASP A 199 1.69 -1.07 12.88
N HIS A 200 1.94 -0.64 11.67
CA HIS A 200 1.39 0.63 11.15
C HIS A 200 -0.14 0.71 11.27
N GLN A 201 -0.83 -0.41 11.12
CA GLN A 201 -2.28 -0.50 11.25
C GLN A 201 -2.78 -0.24 12.68
N ASN A 202 -1.95 -0.49 13.69
CA ASN A 202 -2.27 -0.34 15.10
C ASN A 202 -2.12 1.10 15.62
N ILE A 203 -1.66 2.03 14.75
CA ILE A 203 -1.44 3.43 15.10
C ILE A 203 -2.75 4.20 15.02
N THR A 204 -3.17 4.78 16.15
CA THR A 204 -4.37 5.61 16.25
C THR A 204 -4.00 7.10 16.17
N GLY A 205 -4.64 7.83 15.26
CA GLY A 205 -4.38 9.26 15.05
C GLY A 205 -4.74 10.15 16.24
N GLY A 206 -5.80 9.82 16.94
CA GLY A 206 -6.27 10.47 18.18
C GLY A 206 -7.00 11.81 17.95
N LYS A 207 -6.69 12.58 16.91
CA LYS A 207 -7.31 13.87 16.63
C LYS A 207 -7.54 14.14 15.14
N ALA A 208 -8.57 14.91 14.82
CA ALA A 208 -8.92 15.29 13.45
C ALA A 208 -7.78 16.04 12.71
N GLY A 209 -7.01 16.85 13.44
CA GLY A 209 -5.87 17.58 12.88
C GLY A 209 -4.82 16.68 12.20
N ARG A 210 -4.61 15.45 12.70
CA ARG A 210 -3.73 14.48 12.04
C ARG A 210 -4.23 14.05 10.65
N SER A 211 -5.54 13.91 10.48
CA SER A 211 -6.13 13.66 9.17
C SER A 211 -5.93 14.85 8.23
N ARG A 212 -6.05 16.09 8.76
CA ARG A 212 -5.76 17.32 8.00
C ARG A 212 -4.31 17.38 7.54
N TRP A 213 -3.35 17.04 8.40
CA TRP A 213 -1.93 17.00 8.04
C TRP A 213 -1.62 15.96 6.95
N ARG A 214 -2.40 14.89 6.88
CA ARG A 214 -2.28 13.87 5.82
C ARG A 214 -2.97 14.25 4.51
N GLY A 215 -3.62 15.44 4.46
CA GLY A 215 -4.31 15.93 3.27
C GLY A 215 -5.75 15.46 3.13
N LYS A 216 -6.34 14.89 4.18
CA LYS A 216 -7.76 14.54 4.21
C LYS A 216 -8.59 15.74 4.69
N ARG A 217 -9.50 16.21 3.87
CA ARG A 217 -10.46 17.26 4.23
C ARG A 217 -11.64 16.69 5.01
N PRO A 218 -12.37 17.53 5.79
CA PRO A 218 -13.58 17.11 6.47
C PRO A 218 -14.63 16.57 5.49
N SER A 219 -15.43 15.61 5.96
CA SER A 219 -16.52 14.99 5.22
C SER A 219 -17.80 15.13 6.03
N VAL A 220 -18.87 15.63 5.40
CA VAL A 220 -20.20 15.74 6.01
C VAL A 220 -20.97 14.45 5.72
N ARG A 221 -21.72 13.95 6.70
CA ARG A 221 -22.61 12.80 6.54
C ARG A 221 -23.81 13.16 5.67
N GLY A 222 -24.28 12.26 4.82
CA GLY A 222 -25.45 12.48 4.00
C GLY A 222 -26.71 12.78 4.81
N SER A 223 -26.86 12.18 6.00
CA SER A 223 -27.98 12.45 6.92
C SER A 223 -27.95 13.84 7.58
N ALA A 224 -26.87 14.58 7.43
CA ALA A 224 -26.75 15.96 7.92
C ALA A 224 -26.87 17.00 6.79
N MET A 225 -27.28 16.56 5.61
CA MET A 225 -27.50 17.38 4.43
C MET A 225 -29.01 17.57 4.18
N ASN A 226 -29.34 18.50 3.28
CA ASN A 226 -30.72 18.66 2.81
C ASN A 226 -31.09 17.54 1.82
N PRO A 227 -32.40 17.26 1.61
CA PRO A 227 -32.85 16.22 0.66
C PRO A 227 -32.34 16.43 -0.76
N VAL A 228 -32.12 17.67 -1.20
CA VAL A 228 -31.56 17.98 -2.53
C VAL A 228 -30.11 17.56 -2.69
N ASP A 229 -29.34 17.54 -1.58
CA ASP A 229 -27.89 17.26 -1.62
C ASP A 229 -27.54 15.77 -1.47
N HIS A 230 -28.41 15.02 -0.80
CA HIS A 230 -28.15 13.60 -0.54
C HIS A 230 -29.44 12.81 -0.34
N PRO A 231 -29.56 11.56 -0.86
CA PRO A 231 -30.71 10.70 -0.65
C PRO A 231 -31.05 10.35 0.81
N HIS A 232 -30.11 10.59 1.74
CA HIS A 232 -30.31 10.45 3.18
C HIS A 232 -30.55 11.79 3.89
N GLY A 233 -30.69 12.87 3.14
CA GLY A 233 -30.90 14.21 3.68
C GLY A 233 -32.31 14.43 4.19
N GLY A 234 -32.46 15.49 5.00
CA GLY A 234 -33.72 15.90 5.60
C GLY A 234 -33.98 15.30 6.97
N GLY A 235 -35.15 15.65 7.54
CA GLY A 235 -35.57 15.25 8.88
C GLY A 235 -35.13 16.24 9.97
N GLU A 236 -35.71 16.08 11.15
CA GLU A 236 -35.39 16.88 12.33
C GLU A 236 -34.39 16.14 13.26
N GLY A 237 -33.44 16.88 13.84
CA GLY A 237 -32.48 16.36 14.79
C GLY A 237 -31.60 15.24 14.25
N LYS A 238 -31.49 14.13 14.98
CA LYS A 238 -30.73 12.93 14.58
C LYS A 238 -31.58 11.96 13.79
N SER A 239 -32.01 12.33 12.59
CA SER A 239 -32.79 11.46 11.72
C SER A 239 -31.97 10.24 11.26
N LYS A 240 -32.67 9.11 11.05
CA LYS A 240 -32.11 7.89 10.42
C LYS A 240 -32.12 8.07 8.91
N GLY A 241 -31.28 7.30 8.18
CA GLY A 241 -31.18 7.40 6.73
C GLY A 241 -32.42 6.97 5.93
N GLY A 242 -33.44 6.38 6.57
CA GLY A 242 -34.74 5.98 6.00
C GLY A 242 -34.72 4.90 4.92
N ARG A 243 -33.53 4.50 4.44
CA ARG A 243 -33.33 3.53 3.36
C ARG A 243 -31.99 2.83 3.48
N HIS A 244 -31.72 1.88 2.60
CA HIS A 244 -30.37 1.30 2.47
C HIS A 244 -29.30 2.37 2.26
N PRO A 245 -28.10 2.22 2.87
CA PRO A 245 -27.02 3.17 2.67
C PRO A 245 -26.66 3.33 1.21
N VAL A 246 -26.72 4.55 0.70
CA VAL A 246 -26.40 4.92 -0.67
C VAL A 246 -25.39 6.08 -0.72
N THR A 247 -24.76 6.22 -1.87
CA THR A 247 -23.92 7.38 -2.19
C THR A 247 -24.78 8.60 -2.53
N PRO A 248 -24.21 9.82 -2.64
CA PRO A 248 -24.94 11.00 -3.11
C PRO A 248 -25.63 10.80 -4.48
N TRP A 249 -25.16 9.88 -5.27
CA TRP A 249 -25.72 9.51 -6.59
C TRP A 249 -26.70 8.33 -6.54
N GLY A 250 -27.16 7.94 -5.36
CA GLY A 250 -28.11 6.84 -5.18
C GLY A 250 -27.55 5.42 -5.34
N VAL A 251 -26.24 5.28 -5.52
CA VAL A 251 -25.61 3.95 -5.68
C VAL A 251 -25.49 3.26 -4.32
N PRO A 252 -26.04 2.02 -4.15
CA PRO A 252 -25.89 1.26 -2.90
C PRO A 252 -24.43 1.09 -2.49
N THR A 253 -24.12 1.38 -1.21
CA THR A 253 -22.77 1.28 -0.65
C THR A 253 -22.45 -0.09 -0.07
N LEU A 254 -23.48 -0.87 0.28
CA LEU A 254 -23.36 -2.22 0.81
C LEU A 254 -23.79 -3.26 -0.23
N GLY A 255 -22.99 -4.28 -0.40
CA GLY A 255 -23.32 -5.47 -1.21
C GLY A 255 -23.26 -5.31 -2.72
N LYS A 256 -23.34 -4.12 -3.28
CA LYS A 256 -23.28 -3.90 -4.72
C LYS A 256 -21.91 -4.28 -5.29
N ARG A 257 -21.91 -5.16 -6.28
CA ARG A 257 -20.70 -5.52 -7.04
C ARG A 257 -20.37 -4.40 -8.02
N THR A 258 -19.26 -3.66 -7.78
CA THR A 258 -18.80 -2.57 -8.64
C THR A 258 -17.78 -3.01 -9.70
N ARG A 259 -17.17 -4.20 -9.54
CA ARG A 259 -16.27 -4.76 -10.54
C ARG A 259 -17.05 -5.15 -11.81
N ARG A 260 -16.59 -4.71 -12.98
CA ARG A 260 -17.22 -5.04 -14.27
C ARG A 260 -17.16 -6.55 -14.51
N LYS A 261 -18.30 -7.16 -14.95
CA LYS A 261 -18.42 -8.60 -15.21
C LYS A 261 -17.42 -9.09 -16.27
N HIS A 262 -17.25 -8.35 -17.34
CA HIS A 262 -16.43 -8.71 -18.51
C HIS A 262 -15.02 -8.11 -18.47
N LYS A 263 -14.45 -7.93 -17.27
CA LYS A 263 -13.06 -7.48 -17.15
C LYS A 263 -12.12 -8.65 -17.45
N GLU A 264 -11.20 -8.51 -18.42
CA GLU A 264 -10.23 -9.56 -18.81
C GLU A 264 -9.48 -10.16 -17.64
N SER A 265 -9.08 -9.32 -16.67
CA SER A 265 -8.39 -9.80 -15.47
C SER A 265 -9.22 -10.73 -14.58
N ASN A 266 -10.49 -10.99 -14.89
CA ASN A 266 -11.31 -11.99 -14.19
C ASN A 266 -10.82 -13.42 -14.50
N LYS A 267 -10.29 -13.66 -15.71
CA LYS A 267 -9.71 -14.96 -16.12
C LYS A 267 -8.51 -15.35 -15.25
N LEU A 268 -7.84 -14.37 -14.63
CA LEU A 268 -6.69 -14.60 -13.76
C LEU A 268 -7.06 -14.83 -12.28
N ILE A 269 -8.33 -14.73 -11.90
CA ILE A 269 -8.78 -14.97 -10.52
C ILE A 269 -9.20 -16.43 -10.41
N VAL A 270 -8.42 -17.21 -9.66
CA VAL A 270 -8.71 -18.63 -9.38
C VAL A 270 -9.78 -18.73 -8.29
N ARG A 271 -9.65 -17.93 -7.22
CA ARG A 271 -10.57 -17.93 -6.09
C ARG A 271 -10.81 -16.49 -5.63
N SER A 272 -12.07 -16.08 -5.59
CA SER A 272 -12.47 -14.78 -5.07
C SER A 272 -12.25 -14.68 -3.56
N ARG A 273 -11.99 -13.47 -3.05
CA ARG A 273 -11.90 -13.18 -1.59
C ARG A 273 -13.19 -13.49 -0.83
N ARG A 274 -14.35 -13.38 -1.47
CA ARG A 274 -15.65 -13.76 -0.91
C ARG A 274 -15.96 -15.19 -1.38
N ARG A 275 -16.03 -16.14 -0.45
CA ARG A 275 -16.77 -17.36 -0.70
C ARG A 275 -18.21 -16.93 -0.99
N GLY A 276 -18.66 -17.07 -2.23
CA GLY A 276 -20.08 -17.03 -2.51
C GLY A 276 -20.73 -18.04 -1.54
N LYS A 277 -21.88 -17.70 -0.94
CA LYS A 277 -22.75 -18.74 -0.42
C LYS A 277 -22.90 -19.71 -1.58
N GLU A 278 -22.40 -20.93 -1.42
CA GLU A 278 -22.74 -22.01 -2.33
C GLU A 278 -24.27 -21.99 -2.40
N LYS A 279 -24.80 -21.88 -3.60
CA LYS A 279 -26.21 -22.07 -3.81
C LYS A 279 -26.51 -23.50 -3.34
N ARG A 280 -27.12 -23.60 -2.16
CA ARG A 280 -27.80 -24.82 -1.76
C ARG A 280 -28.96 -25.04 -2.69
#